data_d3fd3d387c30397365d564ce48be08dd
#
_entry.id   d3fd3d387c30397365d564ce48be08dd
#
_cell.length_a   1.000
_cell.length_b   1.000
_cell.length_c   1.000
_cell.angle_alpha   90.00
_cell.angle_beta   90.00
_cell.angle_gamma   90.00
#
_symmetry.space_group_name_H-M   'P 1'
#
loop_
_entity.id
_entity.type
_entity.pdbx_description
1 polymer ?
#
loop_
_entity_poly.entity_id
_entity_poly.type
_entity_poly.pdbx_seq_one_letter_code
_entity_poly.pdbx_strand_id
1 'polypeptide(L)'
;MNKKYIYTVGYTLFQKGNTIDLNHLFDTLKELGVNFLIDVRSVPFSKQYPQCNADNMKIAGKEFGIPYMSMPEIGAKANSQQEVFSKASDIFFEQELFPIAKSYRPEKTELLSSDEIVDFRKFRHDEYFVSGLKRIEDAYEKNYTLCLMCSEKKPMDCHRYFLVSKALEQRYGDWLEVRHIVERPDGEIYFISNSDLDKQLEEFVCEKKHVLSPMFKDEILDNYFGKTEQEKLDDFCDRYWNLLHGWKRFNYNNENYD
;
A
#
# COMPACT_ATOMS: atom_id res chain seq x y z
N MET A 1 -2.20 10.12 -25.52
CA MET A 1 -1.14 10.86 -24.79
C MET A 1 -0.18 9.86 -24.21
N ASN A 2 1.13 10.15 -24.15
CA ASN A 2 2.06 9.28 -23.44
C ASN A 2 1.76 9.42 -21.93
N LYS A 3 1.56 8.29 -21.25
CA LYS A 3 1.37 8.29 -19.79
C LYS A 3 2.62 8.79 -19.08
N LYS A 4 2.43 9.59 -18.02
CA LYS A 4 3.49 9.91 -17.06
C LYS A 4 3.62 8.75 -16.07
N TYR A 5 4.79 8.60 -15.46
CA TYR A 5 5.04 7.52 -14.50
C TYR A 5 5.22 8.08 -13.09
N ILE A 6 4.62 7.42 -12.11
CA ILE A 6 4.95 7.59 -10.70
C ILE A 6 5.57 6.29 -10.19
N TYR A 7 6.71 6.40 -9.54
CA TYR A 7 7.40 5.24 -9.00
C TYR A 7 7.00 5.00 -7.55
N THR A 8 7.10 3.75 -7.10
CA THR A 8 7.00 3.41 -5.68
C THR A 8 8.14 2.50 -5.29
N VAL A 9 8.59 2.61 -4.05
CA VAL A 9 9.71 1.82 -3.52
C VAL A 9 9.50 1.48 -2.05
N GLY A 10 9.96 0.32 -1.64
CA GLY A 10 10.18 0.02 -0.22
C GLY A 10 11.66 0.12 0.09
N TYR A 11 12.07 0.96 1.03
CA TYR A 11 13.50 1.15 1.30
C TYR A 11 14.22 -0.14 1.71
N THR A 12 13.50 -1.13 2.27
CA THR A 12 14.08 -2.44 2.58
C THR A 12 14.46 -3.27 1.35
N LEU A 13 14.10 -2.81 0.14
CA LEU A 13 14.64 -3.35 -1.12
C LEU A 13 16.16 -3.21 -1.17
N PHE A 14 16.69 -2.13 -0.63
CA PHE A 14 18.11 -1.77 -0.60
C PHE A 14 18.81 -2.19 0.70
N GLN A 15 18.26 -3.21 1.39
CA GLN A 15 18.85 -3.71 2.63
C GLN A 15 20.17 -4.45 2.34
N LYS A 16 21.23 -4.05 3.07
CA LYS A 16 22.55 -4.68 3.02
C LYS A 16 23.01 -5.01 4.45
N GLY A 17 22.88 -6.26 4.82
CA GLY A 17 23.09 -6.68 6.22
C GLY A 17 22.04 -6.02 7.15
N ASN A 18 22.50 -5.29 8.15
CA ASN A 18 21.65 -4.62 9.14
C ASN A 18 21.41 -3.13 8.82
N THR A 19 21.70 -2.68 7.61
CA THR A 19 21.55 -1.29 7.19
C THR A 19 20.84 -1.19 5.85
N ILE A 20 20.45 0.01 5.46
CA ILE A 20 19.92 0.33 4.13
C ILE A 20 21.02 1.03 3.33
N ASP A 21 21.29 0.55 2.13
CA ASP A 21 22.21 1.20 1.19
C ASP A 21 21.52 2.41 0.54
N LEU A 22 21.66 3.58 1.19
CA LEU A 22 21.07 4.83 0.68
C LEU A 22 21.71 5.28 -0.64
N ASN A 23 23.00 4.97 -0.87
CA ASN A 23 23.65 5.29 -2.14
C ASN A 23 22.91 4.58 -3.29
N HIS A 24 22.71 3.27 -3.16
CA HIS A 24 22.03 2.48 -4.18
C HIS A 24 20.56 2.95 -4.37
N LEU A 25 19.85 3.26 -3.27
CA LEU A 25 18.50 3.82 -3.36
C LEU A 25 18.49 5.12 -4.18
N PHE A 26 19.29 6.09 -3.81
CA PHE A 26 19.27 7.40 -4.45
C PHE A 26 19.84 7.38 -5.88
N ASP A 27 20.83 6.53 -6.17
CA ASP A 27 21.35 6.36 -7.53
C ASP A 27 20.28 5.74 -8.43
N THR A 28 19.54 4.73 -7.96
CA THR A 28 18.36 4.19 -8.68
C THR A 28 17.33 5.29 -8.98
N LEU A 29 17.02 6.14 -8.00
CA LEU A 29 16.06 7.23 -8.19
C LEU A 29 16.55 8.29 -9.19
N LYS A 30 17.86 8.59 -9.22
CA LYS A 30 18.47 9.49 -10.21
C LYS A 30 18.37 8.96 -11.62
N GLU A 31 18.67 7.67 -11.81
CA GLU A 31 18.58 7.01 -13.13
C GLU A 31 17.15 7.06 -13.68
N LEU A 32 16.14 7.06 -12.80
CA LEU A 32 14.73 7.20 -13.17
C LEU A 32 14.27 8.66 -13.36
N GLY A 33 15.15 9.62 -13.18
CA GLY A 33 14.81 11.05 -13.27
C GLY A 33 13.85 11.52 -12.19
N VAL A 34 13.84 10.88 -11.02
CA VAL A 34 12.98 11.27 -9.89
C VAL A 34 13.42 12.61 -9.35
N ASN A 35 12.46 13.54 -9.22
CA ASN A 35 12.69 14.87 -8.66
C ASN A 35 12.47 14.95 -7.15
N PHE A 36 11.54 14.14 -6.62
CA PHE A 36 11.22 14.12 -5.19
C PHE A 36 10.97 12.70 -4.69
N LEU A 37 11.51 12.39 -3.51
CA LEU A 37 11.21 11.19 -2.75
C LEU A 37 10.15 11.51 -1.70
N ILE A 38 8.97 10.89 -1.85
CA ILE A 38 7.80 11.12 -1.00
C ILE A 38 7.62 9.97 -0.04
N ASP A 39 7.76 10.21 1.24
CA ASP A 39 7.53 9.20 2.27
C ASP A 39 6.04 9.10 2.62
N VAL A 40 5.43 7.98 2.26
CA VAL A 40 4.00 7.71 2.47
C VAL A 40 3.73 6.93 3.77
N ARG A 41 4.70 6.79 4.64
CA ARG A 41 4.50 6.18 5.96
C ARG A 41 3.71 7.11 6.86
N SER A 42 2.71 6.59 7.56
CA SER A 42 1.97 7.36 8.58
C SER A 42 2.89 7.93 9.67
N VAL A 43 3.95 7.16 10.02
CA VAL A 43 5.00 7.56 10.96
C VAL A 43 6.35 7.31 10.29
N PRO A 44 7.07 8.35 9.83
CA PRO A 44 8.35 8.23 9.13
C PRO A 44 9.51 7.96 10.10
N PHE A 45 9.40 6.89 10.88
CA PHE A 45 10.35 6.48 11.90
C PHE A 45 10.60 4.96 11.84
N SER A 46 11.83 4.54 12.04
CA SER A 46 12.22 3.14 12.12
C SER A 46 13.30 2.98 13.21
N LYS A 47 13.02 2.12 14.19
CA LYS A 47 14.04 1.72 15.19
C LYS A 47 15.11 0.85 14.54
N GLN A 48 14.73 0.00 13.60
CA GLN A 48 15.64 -0.95 12.94
C GLN A 48 16.58 -0.26 11.95
N TYR A 49 16.08 0.75 11.24
CA TYR A 49 16.82 1.49 10.22
C TYR A 49 16.76 3.00 10.48
N PRO A 50 17.51 3.50 11.50
CA PRO A 50 17.45 4.92 11.87
C PRO A 50 17.81 5.88 10.74
N GLN A 51 18.67 5.45 9.80
CA GLN A 51 19.02 6.24 8.60
C GLN A 51 17.81 6.53 7.71
N CYS A 52 16.71 5.74 7.82
CA CYS A 52 15.46 5.99 7.11
C CYS A 52 14.45 6.83 7.91
N ASN A 53 14.84 7.40 9.05
CA ASN A 53 14.01 8.37 9.77
C ASN A 53 13.94 9.69 9.01
N ALA A 54 12.82 10.41 9.16
CA ALA A 54 12.52 11.60 8.37
C ALA A 54 13.68 12.61 8.30
N ASP A 55 14.32 12.90 9.43
CA ASP A 55 15.38 13.92 9.48
C ASP A 55 16.65 13.44 8.76
N ASN A 56 17.02 12.16 8.91
CA ASN A 56 18.16 11.58 8.20
C ASN A 56 17.88 11.49 6.68
N MET A 57 16.66 11.14 6.30
CA MET A 57 16.26 11.11 4.89
C MET A 57 16.22 12.52 4.25
N LYS A 58 15.87 13.57 5.00
CA LYS A 58 15.98 14.96 4.52
C LYS A 58 17.43 15.37 4.25
N ILE A 59 18.35 14.95 5.13
CA ILE A 59 19.78 15.20 4.95
C ILE A 59 20.28 14.46 3.71
N ALA A 60 20.04 13.16 3.63
CA ALA A 60 20.44 12.34 2.49
C ALA A 60 19.84 12.86 1.17
N GLY A 61 18.54 13.16 1.15
CA GLY A 61 17.87 13.70 -0.04
C GLY A 61 18.52 15.00 -0.54
N LYS A 62 18.96 15.87 0.38
CA LYS A 62 19.69 17.08 0.02
C LYS A 62 21.08 16.78 -0.56
N GLU A 63 21.82 15.84 0.04
CA GLU A 63 23.13 15.43 -0.43
C GLU A 63 23.09 14.79 -1.82
N PHE A 64 22.09 13.96 -2.07
CA PHE A 64 21.90 13.30 -3.36
C PHE A 64 21.18 14.16 -4.41
N GLY A 65 20.66 15.34 -4.04
CA GLY A 65 19.94 16.24 -4.96
C GLY A 65 18.52 15.79 -5.28
N ILE A 66 17.92 14.88 -4.49
CA ILE A 66 16.52 14.45 -4.57
C ILE A 66 15.85 14.80 -3.23
N PRO A 67 15.19 15.95 -3.12
CA PRO A 67 14.53 16.36 -1.88
C PRO A 67 13.54 15.31 -1.36
N TYR A 68 13.58 15.06 -0.06
CA TYR A 68 12.66 14.20 0.66
C TYR A 68 11.52 15.01 1.25
N MET A 69 10.28 14.49 1.12
CA MET A 69 9.08 15.04 1.74
C MET A 69 8.28 13.92 2.42
N SER A 70 7.76 14.18 3.63
CA SER A 70 6.79 13.31 4.28
C SER A 70 5.37 13.72 3.91
N MET A 71 4.54 12.72 3.56
CA MET A 71 3.12 12.87 3.26
C MET A 71 2.31 11.86 4.08
N PRO A 72 2.20 12.06 5.42
CA PRO A 72 1.50 11.14 6.30
C PRO A 72 -0.01 11.05 6.00
N GLU A 73 -0.57 12.04 5.30
CA GLU A 73 -1.97 12.06 4.85
C GLU A 73 -2.33 10.91 3.93
N ILE A 74 -1.36 10.35 3.20
CA ILE A 74 -1.56 9.15 2.37
C ILE A 74 -0.97 7.89 3.02
N GLY A 75 -0.68 7.94 4.31
CA GLY A 75 -0.29 6.79 5.11
C GLY A 75 -1.46 5.89 5.48
N ALA A 76 -1.18 4.63 5.84
CA ALA A 76 -2.21 3.64 6.13
C ALA A 76 -2.90 3.79 7.50
N LYS A 77 -2.32 4.57 8.42
CA LYS A 77 -2.85 4.70 9.77
C LYS A 77 -3.90 5.81 9.82
N ALA A 78 -5.16 5.39 9.82
CA ALA A 78 -6.28 6.32 10.00
C ALA A 78 -6.33 6.85 11.44
N ASN A 79 -6.74 8.10 11.58
CA ASN A 79 -7.05 8.69 12.87
C ASN A 79 -8.41 8.14 13.37
N SER A 80 -8.60 8.02 14.68
CA SER A 80 -9.79 7.41 15.29
C SER A 80 -11.11 8.15 14.96
N GLN A 81 -11.04 9.39 14.49
CA GLN A 81 -12.19 10.20 14.12
C GLN A 81 -12.62 10.03 12.64
N GLN A 82 -11.79 9.39 11.81
CA GLN A 82 -12.12 9.15 10.41
C GLN A 82 -13.14 8.03 10.26
N GLU A 83 -14.08 8.20 9.35
CA GLU A 83 -15.13 7.20 9.04
C GLU A 83 -14.66 6.13 8.03
N VAL A 84 -13.41 5.70 8.18
CA VAL A 84 -12.76 4.76 7.27
C VAL A 84 -12.65 3.34 7.84
N PHE A 85 -13.31 3.09 8.95
CA PHE A 85 -13.31 1.78 9.60
C PHE A 85 -14.55 0.97 9.21
N SER A 86 -14.38 -0.34 9.19
CA SER A 86 -15.45 -1.33 9.06
C SER A 86 -15.20 -2.46 10.04
N LYS A 87 -16.26 -3.12 10.51
CA LYS A 87 -16.10 -4.36 11.28
C LYS A 87 -15.49 -5.42 10.39
N ALA A 88 -14.62 -6.22 10.96
CA ALA A 88 -13.99 -7.33 10.22
C ALA A 88 -15.04 -8.29 9.63
N SER A 89 -16.16 -8.54 10.35
CA SER A 89 -17.29 -9.32 9.86
C SER A 89 -17.99 -8.71 8.64
N ASP A 90 -18.00 -7.38 8.53
CA ASP A 90 -18.71 -6.68 7.45
C ASP A 90 -17.84 -6.56 6.19
N ILE A 91 -16.52 -6.66 6.36
CA ILE A 91 -15.57 -6.67 5.24
C ILE A 91 -15.66 -7.99 4.49
N PHE A 92 -15.91 -9.09 5.21
CA PHE A 92 -15.96 -10.40 4.62
C PHE A 92 -17.29 -11.08 4.90
N PHE A 93 -18.08 -11.34 3.87
CA PHE A 93 -19.37 -12.03 3.98
C PHE A 93 -19.24 -13.53 4.22
N GLU A 94 -18.06 -14.11 3.94
CA GLU A 94 -17.84 -15.54 4.05
C GLU A 94 -17.16 -15.87 5.39
N GLN A 95 -17.94 -16.43 6.31
CA GLN A 95 -17.44 -16.86 7.61
C GLN A 95 -16.26 -17.85 7.52
N GLU A 96 -16.17 -18.61 6.43
CA GLU A 96 -15.11 -19.61 6.21
C GLU A 96 -13.75 -18.99 5.87
N LEU A 97 -13.73 -17.84 5.20
CA LEU A 97 -12.48 -17.16 4.81
C LEU A 97 -11.88 -16.33 5.95
N PHE A 98 -12.70 -15.93 6.91
CA PHE A 98 -12.23 -15.20 8.08
C PHE A 98 -11.19 -15.99 8.92
N PRO A 99 -11.38 -17.29 9.24
CA PRO A 99 -10.37 -18.11 9.91
C PRO A 99 -9.07 -18.24 9.12
N ILE A 100 -9.15 -18.30 7.78
CA ILE A 100 -7.98 -18.41 6.90
C ILE A 100 -7.20 -17.10 6.91
N ALA A 101 -7.87 -15.97 6.75
CA ALA A 101 -7.25 -14.64 6.85
C ALA A 101 -6.59 -14.46 8.23
N LYS A 102 -7.25 -14.92 9.30
CA LYS A 102 -6.73 -14.91 10.67
C LYS A 102 -5.46 -15.78 10.82
N SER A 103 -5.40 -16.95 10.19
CA SER A 103 -4.23 -17.85 10.26
C SER A 103 -3.00 -17.30 9.53
N TYR A 104 -3.18 -16.38 8.59
CA TYR A 104 -2.10 -15.80 7.78
C TYR A 104 -1.25 -14.79 8.56
N ARG A 105 -1.74 -14.30 9.72
CA ARG A 105 -1.02 -13.38 10.62
C ARG A 105 -0.98 -13.88 12.06
N PRO A 106 -0.25 -14.97 12.34
CA PRO A 106 -0.17 -15.51 13.68
C PRO A 106 0.53 -14.58 14.69
N GLU A 107 1.31 -13.61 14.21
CA GLU A 107 2.15 -12.74 15.06
C GLU A 107 1.45 -11.45 15.52
N LYS A 108 0.29 -11.12 14.99
CA LYS A 108 -0.49 -9.96 15.42
C LYS A 108 -1.72 -10.40 16.18
N THR A 109 -1.99 -9.69 17.27
CA THR A 109 -3.19 -9.81 18.14
C THR A 109 -4.39 -10.39 17.39
N GLU A 110 -5.01 -11.41 17.94
CA GLU A 110 -6.17 -12.09 17.34
C GLU A 110 -7.18 -11.08 16.81
N LEU A 111 -7.40 -11.12 15.49
CA LEU A 111 -8.45 -10.35 14.86
C LEU A 111 -9.79 -11.02 15.17
N LEU A 112 -10.68 -10.31 15.84
CA LEU A 112 -12.04 -10.76 16.15
C LEU A 112 -13.00 -10.25 15.07
N SER A 113 -14.09 -10.96 14.84
CA SER A 113 -15.14 -10.54 13.89
C SER A 113 -15.74 -9.17 14.23
N SER A 114 -15.77 -8.82 15.51
CA SER A 114 -16.26 -7.54 16.03
C SER A 114 -15.23 -6.40 15.95
N ASP A 115 -13.96 -6.68 15.64
CA ASP A 115 -12.94 -5.65 15.55
C ASP A 115 -13.22 -4.70 14.40
N GLU A 116 -13.04 -3.41 14.64
CA GLU A 116 -13.03 -2.40 13.58
C GLU A 116 -11.61 -2.28 13.02
N ILE A 117 -11.50 -2.43 11.71
CA ILE A 117 -10.25 -2.32 10.97
C ILE A 117 -10.38 -1.27 9.87
N VAL A 118 -9.26 -0.68 9.46
CA VAL A 118 -9.23 0.28 8.36
C VAL A 118 -9.72 -0.40 7.08
N ASP A 119 -10.73 0.17 6.48
CA ASP A 119 -11.26 -0.22 5.18
C ASP A 119 -10.68 0.70 4.10
N PHE A 120 -9.72 0.21 3.32
CA PHE A 120 -9.04 1.01 2.31
C PHE A 120 -9.95 1.48 1.19
N ARG A 121 -11.06 0.79 0.93
CA ARG A 121 -12.07 1.24 -0.03
C ARG A 121 -12.70 2.56 0.42
N LYS A 122 -13.01 2.69 1.72
CA LYS A 122 -13.49 3.94 2.32
C LYS A 122 -12.38 4.98 2.39
N PHE A 123 -11.18 4.55 2.77
CA PHE A 123 -10.05 5.45 2.98
C PHE A 123 -9.61 6.17 1.70
N ARG A 124 -9.74 5.53 0.53
CA ARG A 124 -9.46 6.19 -0.77
C ARG A 124 -10.35 7.40 -1.05
N HIS A 125 -11.46 7.54 -0.35
CA HIS A 125 -12.43 8.65 -0.47
C HIS A 125 -12.39 9.62 0.70
N ASP A 126 -11.57 9.37 1.73
CA ASP A 126 -11.39 10.27 2.86
C ASP A 126 -10.78 11.60 2.42
N GLU A 127 -11.32 12.72 2.90
CA GLU A 127 -10.92 14.06 2.46
C GLU A 127 -9.45 14.37 2.73
N TYR A 128 -8.94 13.94 3.89
CA TYR A 128 -7.53 14.15 4.24
C TYR A 128 -6.62 13.35 3.32
N PHE A 129 -6.95 12.08 3.05
CA PHE A 129 -6.23 11.26 2.10
C PHE A 129 -6.27 11.85 0.68
N VAL A 130 -7.46 12.28 0.23
CA VAL A 130 -7.65 12.89 -1.09
C VAL A 130 -6.84 14.19 -1.23
N SER A 131 -6.69 14.97 -0.17
CA SER A 131 -5.84 16.17 -0.19
C SER A 131 -4.37 15.83 -0.50
N GLY A 132 -3.88 14.69 -0.01
CA GLY A 132 -2.54 14.19 -0.33
C GLY A 132 -2.41 13.78 -1.81
N LEU A 133 -3.42 13.11 -2.38
CA LEU A 133 -3.42 12.78 -3.80
C LEU A 133 -3.38 14.04 -4.68
N LYS A 134 -4.10 15.10 -4.29
CA LYS A 134 -4.08 16.37 -5.01
C LYS A 134 -2.70 17.02 -5.01
N ARG A 135 -1.95 16.92 -3.93
CA ARG A 135 -0.56 17.40 -3.90
C ARG A 135 0.35 16.65 -4.88
N ILE A 136 0.07 15.36 -5.11
CA ILE A 136 0.75 14.58 -6.15
C ILE A 136 0.39 15.12 -7.54
N GLU A 137 -0.90 15.35 -7.82
CA GLU A 137 -1.37 15.95 -9.08
C GLU A 137 -0.69 17.30 -9.34
N ASP A 138 -0.70 18.21 -8.36
CA ASP A 138 -0.06 19.54 -8.44
C ASP A 138 1.45 19.44 -8.78
N ALA A 139 2.14 18.39 -8.31
CA ALA A 139 3.54 18.16 -8.65
C ALA A 139 3.72 17.74 -10.11
N TYR A 140 2.81 16.91 -10.64
CA TYR A 140 2.83 16.50 -12.05
C TYR A 140 2.44 17.63 -13.01
N GLU A 141 1.59 18.57 -12.60
CA GLU A 141 1.32 19.80 -13.36
C GLU A 141 2.59 20.64 -13.52
N LYS A 142 3.48 20.61 -12.53
CA LYS A 142 4.79 21.25 -12.57
C LYS A 142 5.88 20.42 -13.26
N ASN A 143 5.50 19.30 -13.89
CA ASN A 143 6.39 18.37 -14.57
C ASN A 143 7.44 17.71 -13.65
N TYR A 144 7.13 17.49 -12.39
CA TYR A 144 7.97 16.70 -11.49
C TYR A 144 7.65 15.20 -11.64
N THR A 145 8.69 14.37 -11.52
CA THR A 145 8.59 12.93 -11.40
C THR A 145 8.80 12.54 -9.93
N LEU A 146 7.88 11.76 -9.39
CA LEU A 146 7.86 11.39 -7.98
C LEU A 146 8.17 9.92 -7.77
N CYS A 147 8.79 9.60 -6.62
CA CYS A 147 8.85 8.23 -6.10
C CYS A 147 8.22 8.20 -4.70
N LEU A 148 7.21 7.36 -4.52
CA LEU A 148 6.55 7.13 -3.23
C LEU A 148 7.29 6.05 -2.46
N MET A 149 7.75 6.36 -1.25
CA MET A 149 8.55 5.46 -0.42
C MET A 149 7.77 4.95 0.79
N CYS A 150 7.84 3.65 1.02
CA CYS A 150 7.42 3.01 2.25
C CYS A 150 8.53 2.10 2.81
N SER A 151 8.26 1.29 3.83
CA SER A 151 9.24 0.38 4.43
C SER A 151 9.33 -0.96 3.73
N GLU A 152 8.21 -1.60 3.41
CA GLU A 152 8.11 -2.99 2.98
C GLU A 152 8.75 -3.22 1.61
N LYS A 153 9.57 -4.30 1.47
CA LYS A 153 10.21 -4.67 0.22
C LYS A 153 9.19 -4.95 -0.89
N LYS A 154 8.21 -5.80 -0.59
CA LYS A 154 7.19 -6.22 -1.56
C LYS A 154 6.02 -5.23 -1.57
N PRO A 155 5.57 -4.77 -2.76
CA PRO A 155 4.40 -3.89 -2.83
C PRO A 155 3.12 -4.57 -2.31
N MET A 156 2.93 -5.88 -2.54
CA MET A 156 1.77 -6.63 -2.06
C MET A 156 1.68 -6.75 -0.53
N ASP A 157 2.75 -6.48 0.20
CA ASP A 157 2.72 -6.46 1.67
C ASP A 157 2.52 -5.04 2.22
N CYS A 158 2.20 -4.06 1.34
CA CYS A 158 2.27 -2.65 1.68
C CYS A 158 1.06 -1.84 1.20
N HIS A 159 0.65 -0.89 2.02
CA HIS A 159 -0.42 0.05 1.68
C HIS A 159 -0.10 0.93 0.45
N ARG A 160 1.17 1.08 0.07
CA ARG A 160 1.54 1.81 -1.15
C ARG A 160 0.89 1.22 -2.41
N TYR A 161 0.64 -0.11 -2.43
CA TYR A 161 -0.13 -0.75 -3.50
C TYR A 161 -1.64 -0.63 -3.26
N PHE A 162 -2.15 -1.24 -2.18
CA PHE A 162 -3.59 -1.39 -1.96
C PHE A 162 -4.35 -0.10 -1.66
N LEU A 163 -3.71 0.88 -1.06
CA LEU A 163 -4.32 2.16 -0.75
C LEU A 163 -3.90 3.23 -1.77
N VAL A 164 -2.59 3.53 -1.83
CA VAL A 164 -2.11 4.71 -2.55
C VAL A 164 -2.14 4.51 -4.06
N SER A 165 -1.56 3.42 -4.56
CA SER A 165 -1.46 3.18 -6.01
C SER A 165 -2.82 2.94 -6.65
N LYS A 166 -3.69 2.16 -6.00
CA LYS A 166 -5.07 1.97 -6.48
C LYS A 166 -5.85 3.29 -6.52
N ALA A 167 -5.71 4.14 -5.51
CA ALA A 167 -6.36 5.45 -5.51
C ALA A 167 -5.82 6.38 -6.61
N LEU A 168 -4.52 6.35 -6.87
CA LEU A 168 -3.91 7.12 -7.96
C LEU A 168 -4.42 6.66 -9.34
N GLU A 169 -4.49 5.36 -9.60
CA GLU A 169 -4.99 4.84 -10.87
C GLU A 169 -6.49 5.07 -11.04
N GLN A 170 -7.29 4.93 -9.99
CA GLN A 170 -8.72 5.25 -10.05
C GLN A 170 -9.00 6.71 -10.42
N ARG A 171 -8.12 7.64 -9.98
CA ARG A 171 -8.31 9.07 -10.24
C ARG A 171 -7.59 9.58 -11.49
N TYR A 172 -6.43 9.05 -11.78
CA TYR A 172 -5.49 9.62 -12.74
C TYR A 172 -5.01 8.62 -13.79
N GLY A 173 -5.57 7.41 -13.83
CA GLY A 173 -5.13 6.32 -14.71
C GLY A 173 -5.16 6.64 -16.21
N ASP A 174 -5.92 7.65 -16.62
CA ASP A 174 -5.94 8.13 -18.01
C ASP A 174 -4.58 8.69 -18.45
N TRP A 175 -3.83 9.33 -17.54
CA TRP A 175 -2.57 9.99 -17.82
C TRP A 175 -1.40 9.56 -16.93
N LEU A 176 -1.64 8.87 -15.80
CA LEU A 176 -0.64 8.42 -14.84
C LEU A 176 -0.61 6.91 -14.77
N GLU A 177 0.59 6.33 -14.76
CA GLU A 177 0.82 4.89 -14.55
C GLU A 177 1.73 4.70 -13.34
N VAL A 178 1.33 3.82 -12.42
CA VAL A 178 2.14 3.49 -11.25
C VAL A 178 3.11 2.37 -11.58
N ARG A 179 4.38 2.55 -11.23
CA ARG A 179 5.45 1.57 -11.40
C ARG A 179 6.11 1.27 -10.07
N HIS A 180 5.96 0.04 -9.61
CA HIS A 180 6.62 -0.43 -8.39
C HIS A 180 8.04 -0.90 -8.70
N ILE A 181 9.02 -0.32 -8.04
CA ILE A 181 10.42 -0.74 -8.08
C ILE A 181 10.55 -2.02 -7.25
N VAL A 182 10.98 -3.10 -7.87
CA VAL A 182 11.16 -4.42 -7.27
C VAL A 182 12.47 -5.04 -7.75
N GLU A 183 12.90 -6.13 -7.12
CA GLU A 183 14.14 -6.82 -7.41
C GLU A 183 13.86 -8.27 -7.79
N ARG A 184 14.50 -8.75 -8.83
CA ARG A 184 14.54 -10.16 -9.19
C ARG A 184 15.43 -10.97 -8.23
N PRO A 185 15.34 -12.32 -8.23
CA PRO A 185 16.19 -13.17 -7.40
C PRO A 185 17.69 -13.01 -7.67
N ASP A 186 18.09 -12.56 -8.86
CA ASP A 186 19.46 -12.26 -9.28
C ASP A 186 19.96 -10.89 -8.84
N GLY A 187 19.10 -10.07 -8.20
CA GLY A 187 19.41 -8.73 -7.73
C GLY A 187 19.14 -7.61 -8.75
N GLU A 188 18.65 -7.95 -9.95
CA GLU A 188 18.30 -6.94 -10.96
C GLU A 188 17.04 -6.16 -10.54
N ILE A 189 17.10 -4.83 -10.61
CA ILE A 189 15.97 -3.94 -10.39
C ILE A 189 15.08 -3.94 -11.65
N TYR A 190 13.79 -4.12 -11.46
CA TYR A 190 12.80 -4.01 -12.54
C TYR A 190 11.51 -3.35 -12.03
N PHE A 191 10.56 -3.15 -12.94
CA PHE A 191 9.28 -2.51 -12.63
C PHE A 191 8.13 -3.48 -12.81
N ILE A 192 7.15 -3.40 -11.91
CA ILE A 192 5.90 -4.11 -12.01
C ILE A 192 4.74 -3.09 -11.91
N SER A 193 3.73 -3.25 -12.75
CA SER A 193 2.54 -2.38 -12.74
C SER A 193 1.52 -2.82 -11.69
N ASN A 194 0.55 -1.96 -11.36
CA ASN A 194 -0.60 -2.37 -10.56
C ASN A 194 -1.36 -3.53 -11.22
N SER A 195 -1.56 -3.47 -12.54
CA SER A 195 -2.24 -4.54 -13.30
C SER A 195 -1.57 -5.90 -13.16
N ASP A 196 -0.22 -5.93 -13.10
CA ASP A 196 0.50 -7.19 -12.88
C ASP A 196 0.36 -7.66 -11.43
N LEU A 197 0.33 -6.73 -10.46
CA LEU A 197 0.08 -7.07 -9.06
C LEU A 197 -1.36 -7.53 -8.83
N ASP A 198 -2.33 -6.93 -9.51
CA ASP A 198 -3.72 -7.36 -9.45
C ASP A 198 -3.87 -8.80 -9.92
N LYS A 199 -3.24 -9.17 -11.05
CA LYS A 199 -3.22 -10.56 -11.53
C LYS A 199 -2.58 -11.52 -10.52
N GLN A 200 -1.45 -11.14 -9.92
CA GLN A 200 -0.81 -11.95 -8.89
C GLN A 200 -1.72 -12.13 -7.66
N LEU A 201 -2.44 -11.08 -7.26
CA LEU A 201 -3.39 -11.14 -6.15
C LEU A 201 -4.57 -12.05 -6.48
N GLU A 202 -5.13 -11.93 -7.70
CA GLU A 202 -6.20 -12.79 -8.18
C GLU A 202 -5.79 -14.26 -8.19
N GLU A 203 -4.61 -14.57 -8.74
CA GLU A 203 -4.05 -15.91 -8.73
C GLU A 203 -3.92 -16.46 -7.31
N PHE A 204 -3.33 -15.66 -6.41
CA PHE A 204 -3.18 -16.02 -5.00
C PHE A 204 -4.54 -16.29 -4.32
N VAL A 205 -5.52 -15.43 -4.53
CA VAL A 205 -6.86 -15.57 -3.97
C VAL A 205 -7.57 -16.78 -4.56
N CYS A 206 -7.46 -17.02 -5.88
CA CYS A 206 -8.04 -18.19 -6.54
C CYS A 206 -7.41 -19.51 -6.03
N GLU A 207 -6.10 -19.57 -5.83
CA GLU A 207 -5.43 -20.73 -5.23
C GLU A 207 -5.96 -21.00 -3.82
N LYS A 208 -6.14 -19.98 -3.00
CA LYS A 208 -6.70 -20.12 -1.64
C LYS A 208 -8.17 -20.55 -1.66
N LYS A 209 -8.96 -20.08 -2.62
CA LYS A 209 -10.35 -20.51 -2.84
C LYS A 209 -10.44 -22.00 -3.23
N HIS A 210 -9.53 -22.49 -4.04
CA HIS A 210 -9.51 -23.93 -4.41
C HIS A 210 -9.33 -24.85 -3.20
N VAL A 211 -8.67 -24.37 -2.15
CA VAL A 211 -8.58 -25.09 -0.86
C VAL A 211 -9.94 -25.13 -0.15
N LEU A 212 -10.85 -24.17 -0.44
CA LEU A 212 -12.12 -24.03 0.26
C LEU A 212 -13.30 -24.71 -0.43
N SER A 213 -13.39 -24.73 -1.72
CA SER A 213 -14.27 -25.57 -2.54
C SER A 213 -14.29 -25.15 -4.03
N PRO A 214 -14.07 -26.05 -4.99
CA PRO A 214 -14.19 -25.74 -6.42
C PRO A 214 -15.64 -25.45 -6.87
N MET A 215 -16.63 -25.80 -6.04
CA MET A 215 -18.06 -25.86 -6.41
C MET A 215 -18.79 -24.52 -6.25
N PHE A 216 -18.20 -23.50 -5.58
CA PHE A 216 -18.89 -22.25 -5.21
C PHE A 216 -18.32 -20.98 -5.85
N LYS A 217 -17.55 -21.09 -6.93
CA LYS A 217 -16.86 -19.94 -7.53
C LYS A 217 -17.82 -18.83 -8.00
N ASP A 218 -18.94 -19.22 -8.58
CA ASP A 218 -19.90 -18.26 -9.18
C ASP A 218 -20.85 -17.69 -8.12
N GLU A 219 -21.32 -18.48 -7.16
CA GLU A 219 -22.19 -18.02 -6.08
C GLU A 219 -21.48 -17.05 -5.11
N ILE A 220 -20.19 -17.20 -4.94
CA ILE A 220 -19.39 -16.36 -4.04
C ILE A 220 -19.29 -14.93 -4.57
N LEU A 221 -19.06 -14.75 -5.88
CA LEU A 221 -18.92 -13.42 -6.48
C LEU A 221 -20.23 -12.61 -6.47
N ASP A 222 -21.39 -13.22 -6.35
CA ASP A 222 -22.67 -12.51 -6.33
C ASP A 222 -22.87 -11.64 -5.08
N ASN A 223 -22.11 -11.91 -4.02
CA ASN A 223 -22.13 -11.11 -2.79
C ASN A 223 -21.20 -9.88 -2.83
N TYR A 224 -20.43 -9.69 -3.91
CA TYR A 224 -19.46 -8.62 -4.03
C TYR A 224 -19.96 -7.48 -4.93
N PHE A 225 -19.47 -6.26 -4.66
CA PHE A 225 -19.89 -5.08 -5.38
C PHE A 225 -19.20 -5.01 -6.75
N GLY A 226 -19.99 -4.84 -7.79
CA GLY A 226 -19.53 -4.70 -9.16
C GLY A 226 -20.60 -5.09 -10.16
N LYS A 227 -20.50 -4.57 -11.39
CA LYS A 227 -21.39 -4.91 -12.51
C LYS A 227 -20.80 -6.05 -13.34
N THR A 228 -19.49 -6.18 -13.35
CA THR A 228 -18.75 -7.21 -14.07
C THR A 228 -18.13 -8.20 -13.10
N GLU A 229 -17.78 -9.39 -13.57
CA GLU A 229 -17.05 -10.37 -12.76
C GLU A 229 -15.71 -9.81 -12.26
N GLN A 230 -15.03 -9.03 -13.09
CA GLN A 230 -13.76 -8.40 -12.73
C GLN A 230 -13.93 -7.41 -11.59
N GLU A 231 -14.94 -6.51 -11.65
CA GLU A 231 -15.22 -5.57 -10.58
C GLU A 231 -15.56 -6.27 -9.25
N LYS A 232 -16.29 -7.39 -9.32
CA LYS A 232 -16.60 -8.20 -8.14
C LYS A 232 -15.34 -8.87 -7.57
N LEU A 233 -14.46 -9.37 -8.42
CA LEU A 233 -13.19 -9.95 -8.00
C LEU A 233 -12.27 -8.91 -7.37
N ASP A 234 -12.22 -7.70 -7.90
CA ASP A 234 -11.47 -6.58 -7.33
C ASP A 234 -12.00 -6.22 -5.93
N ASP A 235 -13.32 -6.14 -5.74
CA ASP A 235 -13.92 -5.89 -4.41
C ASP A 235 -13.58 -7.03 -3.43
N PHE A 236 -13.61 -8.28 -3.90
CA PHE A 236 -13.19 -9.41 -3.10
C PHE A 236 -11.72 -9.32 -2.67
N CYS A 237 -10.82 -9.06 -3.61
CA CYS A 237 -9.39 -8.92 -3.34
C CYS A 237 -9.10 -7.78 -2.35
N ASP A 238 -9.76 -6.64 -2.51
CA ASP A 238 -9.65 -5.50 -1.60
C ASP A 238 -10.09 -5.87 -0.17
N ARG A 239 -11.21 -6.58 -0.02
CA ARG A 239 -11.72 -7.02 1.29
C ARG A 239 -10.79 -8.03 1.93
N TYR A 240 -10.33 -9.03 1.17
CA TYR A 240 -9.41 -10.03 1.65
C TYR A 240 -8.11 -9.40 2.17
N TRP A 241 -7.55 -8.46 1.40
CA TRP A 241 -6.36 -7.76 1.81
C TRP A 241 -6.58 -6.90 3.06
N ASN A 242 -7.71 -6.21 3.17
CA ASN A 242 -8.07 -5.44 4.37
C ASN A 242 -8.08 -6.30 5.63
N LEU A 243 -8.59 -7.54 5.55
CA LEU A 243 -8.54 -8.48 6.69
C LEU A 243 -7.11 -8.87 7.05
N LEU A 244 -6.26 -9.09 6.05
CA LEU A 244 -4.87 -9.49 6.28
C LEU A 244 -4.02 -8.34 6.84
N HIS A 245 -4.23 -7.12 6.38
CA HIS A 245 -3.31 -6.00 6.57
C HIS A 245 -3.94 -4.75 7.19
N GLY A 246 -5.25 -4.70 7.36
CA GLY A 246 -5.94 -3.57 7.97
C GLY A 246 -5.49 -3.34 9.41
N TRP A 247 -5.30 -2.07 9.77
CA TRP A 247 -4.99 -1.69 11.12
C TRP A 247 -6.27 -1.66 11.96
N LYS A 248 -6.21 -2.22 13.20
CA LYS A 248 -7.32 -2.08 14.14
C LYS A 248 -7.51 -0.62 14.52
N ARG A 249 -8.76 -0.22 14.77
CA ARG A 249 -9.08 1.05 15.40
C ARG A 249 -8.53 1.06 16.82
N PHE A 250 -7.55 1.92 17.07
CA PHE A 250 -7.04 2.12 18.43
C PHE A 250 -7.87 3.19 19.12
N ASN A 251 -8.40 2.87 20.32
CA ASN A 251 -8.97 3.88 21.20
C ASN A 251 -7.81 4.60 21.87
N TYR A 252 -7.40 5.75 21.33
CA TYR A 252 -6.31 6.58 21.87
C TYR A 252 -6.56 7.11 23.30
N ASN A 253 -7.72 6.85 23.89
CA ASN A 253 -8.08 7.38 25.20
C ASN A 253 -7.48 6.61 26.40
N ASN A 254 -6.73 5.51 26.19
CA ASN A 254 -6.30 4.65 27.29
C ASN A 254 -4.85 4.14 27.24
N GLU A 255 -3.99 4.64 26.38
CA GLU A 255 -2.60 4.17 26.43
C GLU A 255 -1.63 5.36 26.58
N ASN A 256 -1.10 5.49 27.80
CA ASN A 256 0.12 6.21 28.07
C ASN A 256 1.24 5.59 27.23
N TYR A 257 1.88 6.38 26.41
CA TYR A 257 3.12 6.01 25.73
C TYR A 257 4.23 6.05 26.81
N ASP A 258 4.58 4.89 27.37
CA ASP A 258 5.88 4.64 28.01
C ASP A 258 6.89 4.11 27.00
#